data_5fbf10f319c42f6e2ce0850b3533ba56
#
_entry.id   5fbf10f319c42f6e2ce0850b3533ba56
#
_cell.length_a   1.000
_cell.length_b   1.000
_cell.length_c   1.000
_cell.angle_alpha   90.00
_cell.angle_beta   90.00
_cell.angle_gamma   90.00
#
_symmetry.space_group_name_H-M   'P 1'
#
loop_
_entity.id
_entity.type
_entity.pdbx_description
1 polymer ?
#
loop_
_entity_poly.entity_id
_entity_poly.type
_entity_poly.pdbx_seq_one_letter_code
_entity_poly.pdbx_strand_id
1 'polypeptide(L)'
;MGTEDRGQAWTLRAALLMAAAGSAIALSGCSQTSRETTGSIQRPGLARSLDKMTASQLDGAVRTYGAAYERNPKDKQTGVAFATALQMTGRNDQSLAVMQQVAIAHPKDRDVLSAYGKALAAAGDLEKALETVRRAQTQDSPDWRLFSAEGAILDQLGRPDQARDLYRKALDLQPNEPSVLSNLGMSYILANDLPSAETYLSRAVSQPGADSRVRQNLALVVGLQGRFDEAERIASAELSPEDATANVAYLRKMLAQQNTWSMLKDKGEAPKS
;
A
#
# COMPACT_ATOMS: atom_id res chain seq x y z
N MET A 1 -24.73 24.80 -70.24
CA MET A 1 -23.54 24.48 -71.06
C MET A 1 -22.67 23.60 -70.16
N GLY A 2 -22.73 22.39 -70.26
CA GLY A 2 -22.32 21.40 -71.25
C GLY A 2 -21.15 20.68 -70.59
N THR A 3 -21.30 19.54 -70.41
CA THR A 3 -21.27 18.21 -70.98
C THR A 3 -20.11 17.43 -70.38
N GLU A 4 -20.39 16.32 -69.72
CA GLU A 4 -20.20 14.95 -70.31
C GLU A 4 -18.73 14.59 -70.48
N ASP A 5 -18.22 13.43 -70.21
CA ASP A 5 -18.74 12.07 -70.39
C ASP A 5 -17.69 11.08 -69.82
N ARG A 6 -18.09 10.09 -69.11
CA ARG A 6 -18.07 8.66 -69.49
C ARG A 6 -16.74 8.06 -69.96
N GLY A 7 -16.56 6.95 -69.40
CA GLY A 7 -16.09 5.75 -70.15
C GLY A 7 -15.13 4.90 -69.35
N GLN A 8 -15.56 3.88 -68.65
CA GLN A 8 -15.70 2.50 -69.12
C GLN A 8 -14.38 1.99 -69.70
N ALA A 9 -13.88 0.97 -69.29
CA ALA A 9 -14.23 -0.40 -68.97
C ALA A 9 -13.26 -1.37 -69.68
N TRP A 10 -13.05 -2.52 -69.05
CA TRP A 10 -12.74 -3.81 -69.72
C TRP A 10 -11.31 -3.98 -70.25
N THR A 11 -10.65 -5.06 -70.15
CA THR A 11 -10.87 -6.53 -70.05
C THR A 11 -9.55 -7.22 -69.76
N LEU A 12 -9.53 -8.21 -68.93
CA LEU A 12 -9.54 -9.66 -69.20
C LEU A 12 -8.28 -10.29 -69.81
N ARG A 13 -7.87 -11.38 -69.13
CA ARG A 13 -7.24 -12.62 -69.66
C ARG A 13 -5.74 -12.56 -69.79
N ALA A 14 -5.07 -13.52 -69.48
CA ALA A 14 -5.17 -14.93 -69.11
C ALA A 14 -3.74 -15.45 -68.99
N ALA A 15 -3.58 -16.26 -68.06
CA ALA A 15 -3.11 -17.63 -68.16
C ALA A 15 -1.65 -17.94 -68.49
N LEU A 16 -1.22 -18.85 -67.78
CA LEU A 16 -0.51 -20.12 -68.03
C LEU A 16 0.92 -20.19 -67.46
N LEU A 17 1.00 -20.99 -66.42
CA LEU A 17 1.61 -22.28 -66.28
C LEU A 17 3.16 -22.36 -66.23
N MET A 18 3.52 -23.17 -65.33
CA MET A 18 4.59 -24.12 -65.17
C MET A 18 5.75 -23.63 -64.29
N ALA A 19 5.98 -24.24 -63.27
CA ALA A 19 6.27 -25.57 -62.80
C ALA A 19 7.59 -25.59 -62.05
N ALA A 20 7.52 -26.23 -61.00
CA ALA A 20 8.49 -27.19 -60.45
C ALA A 20 9.52 -26.73 -59.45
N ALA A 21 9.38 -27.40 -58.39
CA ALA A 21 10.42 -28.05 -57.60
C ALA A 21 11.08 -27.26 -56.46
N GLY A 22 10.67 -27.62 -55.27
CA GLY A 22 11.60 -28.14 -54.29
C GLY A 22 12.11 -27.12 -53.28
N SER A 23 11.49 -27.12 -52.14
CA SER A 23 12.18 -27.40 -50.87
C SER A 23 11.21 -27.15 -49.72
N ALA A 24 10.75 -28.19 -49.10
CA ALA A 24 10.06 -28.16 -47.84
C ALA A 24 11.05 -27.72 -46.76
N ILE A 25 10.91 -26.48 -46.29
CA ILE A 25 11.46 -26.06 -45.00
C ILE A 25 10.30 -26.06 -44.06
N ALA A 26 10.24 -27.11 -43.25
CA ALA A 26 9.35 -27.20 -42.09
C ALA A 26 9.76 -26.13 -41.07
N LEU A 27 9.07 -24.98 -41.11
CA LEU A 27 9.03 -24.07 -39.99
C LEU A 27 8.01 -24.63 -38.98
N SER A 28 8.51 -25.50 -38.10
CA SER A 28 7.84 -25.83 -36.86
C SER A 28 7.73 -24.56 -36.01
N GLY A 29 6.73 -23.76 -36.30
CA GLY A 29 6.25 -22.72 -35.44
C GLY A 29 5.71 -23.39 -34.17
N CYS A 30 6.52 -23.41 -33.11
CA CYS A 30 6.00 -23.63 -31.77
C CYS A 30 5.00 -22.52 -31.48
N SER A 31 3.73 -22.77 -31.73
CA SER A 31 2.65 -22.06 -31.07
C SER A 31 2.76 -22.41 -29.60
N GLN A 32 3.47 -21.61 -28.85
CA GLN A 32 3.26 -21.56 -27.40
C GLN A 32 1.83 -21.07 -27.19
N THR A 33 0.91 -22.01 -27.19
CA THR A 33 -0.36 -21.83 -26.48
C THR A 33 0.05 -21.59 -25.03
N SER A 34 0.01 -20.32 -24.64
CA SER A 34 -0.03 -19.96 -23.23
C SER A 34 -1.19 -20.73 -22.63
N ARG A 35 -0.88 -21.88 -22.00
CA ARG A 35 -1.77 -22.46 -21.06
C ARG A 35 -1.98 -21.37 -20.03
N GLU A 36 -3.14 -20.75 -20.07
CA GLU A 36 -3.67 -20.05 -18.91
C GLU A 36 -3.72 -21.10 -17.80
N THR A 37 -2.63 -21.12 -17.04
CA THR A 37 -2.62 -21.75 -15.75
C THR A 37 -3.64 -20.97 -14.95
N THR A 38 -4.82 -21.52 -14.75
CA THR A 38 -5.71 -21.17 -13.65
C THR A 38 -4.99 -21.59 -12.36
N GLY A 39 -3.81 -21.01 -12.15
CA GLY A 39 -3.05 -21.09 -10.94
C GLY A 39 -3.72 -20.20 -9.93
N SER A 40 -4.22 -20.80 -8.88
CA SER A 40 -4.67 -20.10 -7.68
C SER A 40 -3.66 -19.01 -7.34
N ILE A 41 -4.09 -17.75 -7.46
CA ILE A 41 -3.31 -16.59 -7.09
C ILE A 41 -3.02 -16.72 -5.59
N GLN A 42 -1.81 -17.12 -5.27
CA GLN A 42 -1.33 -17.21 -3.90
C GLN A 42 -1.38 -15.82 -3.26
N ARG A 43 -2.11 -15.72 -2.20
CA ARG A 43 -2.62 -14.55 -1.49
C ARG A 43 -1.65 -13.57 -0.80
N PRO A 44 -0.31 -13.74 -0.74
CA PRO A 44 0.58 -12.67 -0.30
C PRO A 44 0.88 -11.63 -1.39
N GLY A 45 0.48 -11.88 -2.65
CA GLY A 45 0.97 -11.09 -3.79
C GLY A 45 0.23 -9.78 -4.06
N LEU A 46 -1.09 -9.71 -3.79
CA LEU A 46 -1.87 -8.58 -4.31
C LEU A 46 -1.61 -7.28 -3.56
N ALA A 47 -1.63 -7.31 -2.24
CA ALA A 47 -1.35 -6.11 -1.43
C ALA A 47 0.11 -5.64 -1.60
N ARG A 48 1.07 -6.59 -1.62
CA ARG A 48 2.49 -6.28 -1.88
C ARG A 48 2.76 -5.76 -3.29
N SER A 49 1.94 -6.08 -4.27
CA SER A 49 2.06 -5.52 -5.62
C SER A 49 1.59 -4.07 -5.68
N LEU A 50 0.54 -3.71 -4.95
CA LEU A 50 0.01 -2.34 -4.88
C LEU A 50 1.01 -1.39 -4.20
N ASP A 51 1.70 -1.82 -3.15
CA ASP A 51 2.70 -1.02 -2.43
C ASP A 51 3.89 -0.54 -3.30
N LYS A 52 4.13 -1.19 -4.43
CA LYS A 52 5.20 -0.84 -5.38
C LYS A 52 4.71 -0.02 -6.56
N MET A 53 3.43 0.30 -6.63
CA MET A 53 2.83 1.02 -7.75
C MET A 53 3.04 2.52 -7.61
N THR A 54 3.29 3.17 -8.73
CA THR A 54 3.23 4.64 -8.82
C THR A 54 1.80 5.13 -8.69
N ALA A 55 1.60 6.43 -8.43
CA ALA A 55 0.27 7.04 -8.34
C ALA A 55 -0.60 6.73 -9.57
N SER A 56 -0.05 6.84 -10.77
CA SER A 56 -0.75 6.52 -12.03
C SER A 56 -1.12 5.03 -12.14
N GLN A 57 -0.24 4.14 -11.68
CA GLN A 57 -0.53 2.70 -11.64
C GLN A 57 -1.62 2.37 -10.61
N LEU A 58 -1.62 3.03 -9.46
CA LEU A 58 -2.67 2.89 -8.44
C LEU A 58 -4.04 3.35 -8.98
N ASP A 59 -4.11 4.46 -9.71
CA ASP A 59 -5.34 4.88 -10.39
C ASP A 59 -5.80 3.88 -11.45
N GLY A 60 -4.86 3.25 -12.16
CA GLY A 60 -5.15 2.12 -13.05
C GLY A 60 -5.72 0.91 -12.29
N ALA A 61 -5.14 0.58 -11.14
CA ALA A 61 -5.62 -0.50 -10.28
C ALA A 61 -7.04 -0.22 -9.76
N VAL A 62 -7.32 1.02 -9.32
CA VAL A 62 -8.67 1.44 -8.91
C VAL A 62 -9.69 1.20 -10.01
N ARG A 63 -9.40 1.59 -11.26
CA ARG A 63 -10.31 1.35 -12.39
C ARG A 63 -10.51 -0.14 -12.66
N THR A 64 -9.42 -0.92 -12.66
CA THR A 64 -9.45 -2.36 -12.98
C THR A 64 -10.22 -3.15 -11.93
N TYR A 65 -9.89 -2.94 -10.64
CA TYR A 65 -10.57 -3.62 -9.54
C TYR A 65 -12.01 -3.12 -9.37
N GLY A 66 -12.29 -1.83 -9.63
CA GLY A 66 -13.63 -1.28 -9.62
C GLY A 66 -14.55 -1.97 -10.64
N ALA A 67 -14.11 -2.06 -11.89
CA ALA A 67 -14.87 -2.77 -12.93
C ALA A 67 -15.04 -4.27 -12.64
N ALA A 68 -14.09 -4.91 -11.97
CA ALA A 68 -14.23 -6.30 -11.54
C ALA A 68 -15.20 -6.44 -10.36
N TYR A 69 -15.16 -5.52 -9.40
CA TYR A 69 -16.06 -5.46 -8.25
C TYR A 69 -17.51 -5.23 -8.68
N GLU A 70 -17.77 -4.32 -9.61
CA GLU A 70 -19.13 -4.08 -10.16
C GLU A 70 -19.75 -5.35 -10.75
N ARG A 71 -18.96 -6.22 -11.39
CA ARG A 71 -19.43 -7.50 -11.95
C ARG A 71 -19.75 -8.53 -10.88
N ASN A 72 -19.05 -8.53 -9.76
CA ASN A 72 -19.28 -9.44 -8.65
C ASN A 72 -18.96 -8.77 -7.29
N PRO A 73 -19.89 -7.97 -6.73
CA PRO A 73 -19.68 -7.25 -5.48
C PRO A 73 -19.51 -8.15 -4.23
N LYS A 74 -19.84 -9.44 -4.36
CA LYS A 74 -19.70 -10.43 -3.27
C LYS A 74 -18.35 -11.15 -3.30
N ASP A 75 -17.53 -10.93 -4.33
CA ASP A 75 -16.20 -11.55 -4.37
C ASP A 75 -15.26 -10.88 -3.37
N LYS A 76 -14.85 -11.65 -2.38
CA LYS A 76 -13.98 -11.20 -1.29
C LYS A 76 -12.67 -10.62 -1.80
N GLN A 77 -12.02 -11.30 -2.74
CA GLN A 77 -10.68 -10.94 -3.18
C GLN A 77 -10.68 -9.62 -3.96
N THR A 78 -11.60 -9.50 -4.90
CA THR A 78 -11.78 -8.29 -5.69
C THR A 78 -12.19 -7.11 -4.83
N GLY A 79 -13.14 -7.31 -3.89
CA GLY A 79 -13.59 -6.26 -3.00
C GLY A 79 -12.49 -5.74 -2.07
N VAL A 80 -11.71 -6.62 -1.45
CA VAL A 80 -10.57 -6.24 -0.61
C VAL A 80 -9.47 -5.53 -1.44
N ALA A 81 -9.17 -6.03 -2.65
CA ALA A 81 -8.18 -5.40 -3.52
C ALA A 81 -8.62 -4.01 -3.98
N PHE A 82 -9.89 -3.85 -4.35
CA PHE A 82 -10.47 -2.57 -4.73
C PHE A 82 -10.43 -1.56 -3.58
N ALA A 83 -10.88 -1.98 -2.39
CA ALA A 83 -10.83 -1.14 -1.20
C ALA A 83 -9.40 -0.72 -0.83
N THR A 84 -8.42 -1.63 -0.95
CA THR A 84 -7.02 -1.32 -0.69
C THR A 84 -6.48 -0.28 -1.70
N ALA A 85 -6.77 -0.45 -2.99
CA ALA A 85 -6.36 0.51 -4.02
C ALA A 85 -6.99 1.91 -3.79
N LEU A 86 -8.27 1.95 -3.39
CA LEU A 86 -8.95 3.19 -3.01
C LEU A 86 -8.28 3.87 -1.81
N GLN A 87 -7.93 3.11 -0.78
CA GLN A 87 -7.21 3.62 0.39
C GLN A 87 -5.86 4.23 0.04
N MET A 88 -5.07 3.54 -0.80
CA MET A 88 -3.76 4.01 -1.24
C MET A 88 -3.82 5.26 -2.13
N THR A 89 -4.97 5.55 -2.72
CA THR A 89 -5.25 6.80 -3.45
C THR A 89 -5.98 7.86 -2.61
N GLY A 90 -6.07 7.68 -1.28
CA GLY A 90 -6.72 8.62 -0.36
C GLY A 90 -8.26 8.62 -0.40
N ARG A 91 -8.88 7.68 -1.12
CA ARG A 91 -10.35 7.59 -1.27
C ARG A 91 -10.96 6.76 -0.14
N ASN A 92 -10.75 7.19 1.10
CA ASN A 92 -11.07 6.42 2.31
C ASN A 92 -12.56 6.13 2.45
N ASP A 93 -13.44 7.08 2.16
CA ASP A 93 -14.90 6.89 2.25
C ASP A 93 -15.39 5.84 1.24
N GLN A 94 -14.84 5.84 0.03
CA GLN A 94 -15.18 4.85 -0.98
C GLN A 94 -14.66 3.46 -0.59
N SER A 95 -13.45 3.38 -0.06
CA SER A 95 -12.89 2.15 0.50
C SER A 95 -13.77 1.58 1.61
N LEU A 96 -14.23 2.45 2.52
CA LEU A 96 -15.12 2.05 3.61
C LEU A 96 -16.45 1.50 3.09
N ALA A 97 -17.08 2.17 2.12
CA ALA A 97 -18.34 1.71 1.50
C ALA A 97 -18.17 0.33 0.84
N VAL A 98 -17.10 0.10 0.09
CA VAL A 98 -16.77 -1.21 -0.50
C VAL A 98 -16.59 -2.26 0.58
N MET A 99 -15.76 -1.97 1.61
CA MET A 99 -15.50 -2.94 2.68
C MET A 99 -16.73 -3.25 3.52
N GLN A 100 -17.64 -2.30 3.68
CA GLN A 100 -18.92 -2.54 4.35
C GLN A 100 -19.75 -3.58 3.60
N GLN A 101 -19.85 -3.50 2.28
CA GLN A 101 -20.57 -4.47 1.46
C GLN A 101 -19.91 -5.85 1.51
N VAL A 102 -18.57 -5.90 1.43
CA VAL A 102 -17.81 -7.15 1.53
C VAL A 102 -17.99 -7.79 2.91
N ALA A 103 -17.99 -6.99 3.99
CA ALA A 103 -18.20 -7.49 5.35
C ALA A 103 -19.63 -8.02 5.58
N ILE A 104 -20.64 -7.43 4.96
CA ILE A 104 -22.01 -7.95 4.96
C ILE A 104 -22.07 -9.32 4.28
N ALA A 105 -21.36 -9.49 3.15
CA ALA A 105 -21.31 -10.76 2.43
C ALA A 105 -20.48 -11.84 3.17
N HIS A 106 -19.48 -11.44 3.97
CA HIS A 106 -18.53 -12.34 4.65
C HIS A 106 -18.39 -11.97 6.15
N PRO A 107 -19.45 -12.05 6.97
CA PRO A 107 -19.49 -11.45 8.31
C PRO A 107 -18.59 -12.14 9.36
N LYS A 108 -18.10 -13.34 9.05
CA LYS A 108 -17.22 -14.13 9.93
C LYS A 108 -15.81 -14.32 9.36
N ASP A 109 -15.53 -13.77 8.18
CA ASP A 109 -14.21 -13.91 7.55
C ASP A 109 -13.23 -12.94 8.20
N ARG A 110 -12.19 -13.49 8.83
CA ARG A 110 -11.21 -12.72 9.62
C ARG A 110 -10.41 -11.74 8.77
N ASP A 111 -10.05 -12.13 7.54
CA ASP A 111 -9.33 -11.25 6.62
C ASP A 111 -10.21 -10.06 6.21
N VAL A 112 -11.51 -10.32 5.96
CA VAL A 112 -12.49 -9.28 5.63
C VAL A 112 -12.71 -8.35 6.81
N LEU A 113 -12.90 -8.89 8.02
CA LEU A 113 -13.08 -8.06 9.22
C LEU A 113 -11.83 -7.22 9.53
N SER A 114 -10.63 -7.78 9.34
CA SER A 114 -9.37 -7.03 9.44
C SER A 114 -9.30 -5.87 8.44
N ALA A 115 -9.62 -6.15 7.17
CA ALA A 115 -9.62 -5.12 6.13
C ALA A 115 -10.71 -4.07 6.37
N TYR A 116 -11.89 -4.47 6.83
CA TYR A 116 -12.97 -3.56 7.19
C TYR A 116 -12.60 -2.67 8.36
N GLY A 117 -11.97 -3.25 9.41
CA GLY A 117 -11.46 -2.46 10.53
C GLY A 117 -10.43 -1.41 10.11
N LYS A 118 -9.52 -1.76 9.20
CA LYS A 118 -8.56 -0.80 8.62
C LYS A 118 -9.25 0.30 7.81
N ALA A 119 -10.29 -0.03 7.03
CA ALA A 119 -11.05 0.95 6.27
C ALA A 119 -11.83 1.91 7.19
N LEU A 120 -12.42 1.41 8.28
CA LEU A 120 -13.05 2.22 9.31
C LEU A 120 -12.04 3.18 9.96
N ALA A 121 -10.86 2.67 10.33
CA ALA A 121 -9.81 3.50 10.92
C ALA A 121 -9.33 4.61 9.96
N ALA A 122 -9.15 4.28 8.68
CA ALA A 122 -8.74 5.26 7.67
C ALA A 122 -9.82 6.33 7.39
N ALA A 123 -11.09 6.01 7.61
CA ALA A 123 -12.21 6.95 7.54
C ALA A 123 -12.44 7.72 8.86
N GLY A 124 -11.66 7.42 9.93
CA GLY A 124 -11.75 8.09 11.22
C GLY A 124 -12.74 7.48 12.21
N ASP A 125 -13.42 6.38 11.86
CA ASP A 125 -14.37 5.68 12.76
C ASP A 125 -13.60 4.68 13.65
N LEU A 126 -12.76 5.22 14.53
CA LEU A 126 -11.76 4.46 15.27
C LEU A 126 -12.36 3.48 16.28
N GLU A 127 -13.42 3.86 16.99
CA GLU A 127 -14.04 2.97 18.00
C GLU A 127 -14.72 1.76 17.33
N LYS A 128 -15.39 1.98 16.21
CA LYS A 128 -15.99 0.90 15.44
C LYS A 128 -14.95 0.02 14.75
N ALA A 129 -13.83 0.63 14.31
CA ALA A 129 -12.68 -0.10 13.82
C ALA A 129 -12.14 -1.06 14.88
N LEU A 130 -11.96 -0.56 16.12
CA LEU A 130 -11.47 -1.34 17.24
C LEU A 130 -12.39 -2.52 17.57
N GLU A 131 -13.69 -2.28 17.66
CA GLU A 131 -14.70 -3.33 17.87
C GLU A 131 -14.65 -4.39 16.76
N THR A 132 -14.58 -3.95 15.51
CA THR A 132 -14.56 -4.84 14.34
C THR A 132 -13.34 -5.77 14.33
N VAL A 133 -12.15 -5.23 14.60
CA VAL A 133 -10.90 -6.00 14.64
C VAL A 133 -10.90 -6.97 15.83
N ARG A 134 -11.38 -6.55 17.00
CA ARG A 134 -11.52 -7.42 18.18
C ARG A 134 -12.45 -8.60 17.94
N ARG A 135 -13.56 -8.40 17.24
CA ARG A 135 -14.47 -9.48 16.85
C ARG A 135 -13.83 -10.50 15.92
N ALA A 136 -12.85 -10.08 15.11
CA ALA A 136 -12.11 -10.97 14.23
C ALA A 136 -11.09 -11.84 14.98
N GLN A 137 -10.59 -11.39 16.14
CA GLN A 137 -9.61 -12.10 16.94
C GLN A 137 -10.28 -13.23 17.74
N THR A 138 -9.69 -14.41 17.72
CA THR A 138 -10.15 -15.56 18.52
C THR A 138 -9.02 -16.08 19.40
N GLN A 139 -9.35 -16.56 20.61
CA GLN A 139 -8.36 -17.09 21.56
C GLN A 139 -7.71 -18.38 21.04
N ASP A 140 -8.50 -19.23 20.36
CA ASP A 140 -8.03 -20.54 19.87
C ASP A 140 -7.11 -20.43 18.65
N SER A 141 -7.12 -19.28 17.96
CA SER A 141 -6.30 -19.06 16.77
C SER A 141 -5.88 -17.58 16.68
N PRO A 142 -4.92 -17.18 17.51
CA PRO A 142 -4.45 -15.78 17.49
C PRO A 142 -3.79 -15.45 16.15
N ASP A 143 -4.04 -14.23 15.66
CA ASP A 143 -3.50 -13.73 14.40
C ASP A 143 -2.70 -12.45 14.65
N TRP A 144 -1.42 -12.47 14.32
CA TRP A 144 -0.52 -11.33 14.49
C TRP A 144 -0.99 -10.09 13.72
N ARG A 145 -1.65 -10.27 12.56
CA ARG A 145 -2.16 -9.17 11.75
C ARG A 145 -3.27 -8.41 12.45
N LEU A 146 -4.13 -9.14 13.16
CA LEU A 146 -5.21 -8.54 13.95
C LEU A 146 -4.66 -7.82 15.17
N PHE A 147 -3.68 -8.39 15.88
CA PHE A 147 -2.99 -7.68 16.96
C PHE A 147 -2.33 -6.41 16.47
N SER A 148 -1.64 -6.46 15.32
CA SER A 148 -1.01 -5.28 14.72
C SER A 148 -2.04 -4.23 14.29
N ALA A 149 -3.17 -4.64 13.71
CA ALA A 149 -4.24 -3.72 13.32
C ALA A 149 -4.91 -3.07 14.55
N GLU A 150 -5.19 -3.84 15.60
CA GLU A 150 -5.72 -3.32 16.86
C GLU A 150 -4.76 -2.33 17.50
N GLY A 151 -3.46 -2.63 17.52
CA GLY A 151 -2.43 -1.71 18.00
C GLY A 151 -2.42 -0.39 17.24
N ALA A 152 -2.48 -0.43 15.92
CA ALA A 152 -2.49 0.77 15.08
C ALA A 152 -3.74 1.65 15.32
N ILE A 153 -4.88 1.04 15.60
CA ILE A 153 -6.10 1.77 15.95
C ILE A 153 -5.97 2.40 17.35
N LEU A 154 -5.36 1.69 18.30
CA LEU A 154 -5.14 2.21 19.66
C LEU A 154 -4.14 3.37 19.69
N ASP A 155 -3.10 3.34 18.86
CA ASP A 155 -2.20 4.49 18.69
C ASP A 155 -2.96 5.72 18.19
N GLN A 156 -3.85 5.57 17.23
CA GLN A 156 -4.70 6.66 16.74
C GLN A 156 -5.70 7.15 17.78
N LEU A 157 -6.14 6.29 18.71
CA LEU A 157 -6.99 6.63 19.84
C LEU A 157 -6.21 7.27 21.01
N GLY A 158 -4.89 7.48 20.88
CA GLY A 158 -4.05 8.03 21.93
C GLY A 158 -3.78 7.06 23.09
N ARG A 159 -3.82 5.75 22.81
CA ARG A 159 -3.58 4.68 23.80
C ARG A 159 -2.28 3.91 23.49
N PRO A 160 -1.11 4.57 23.42
CA PRO A 160 0.12 3.97 22.89
C PRO A 160 0.66 2.81 23.74
N ASP A 161 0.44 2.80 25.06
CA ASP A 161 0.89 1.69 25.91
C ASP A 161 0.17 0.39 25.53
N GLN A 162 -1.15 0.46 25.38
CA GLN A 162 -1.96 -0.68 24.94
C GLN A 162 -1.60 -1.12 23.52
N ALA A 163 -1.31 -0.17 22.62
CA ALA A 163 -0.85 -0.45 21.26
C ALA A 163 0.45 -1.25 21.27
N ARG A 164 1.44 -0.81 22.05
CA ARG A 164 2.75 -1.48 22.16
C ARG A 164 2.62 -2.90 22.71
N ASP A 165 1.73 -3.15 23.66
CA ASP A 165 1.49 -4.50 24.17
C ASP A 165 0.93 -5.43 23.08
N LEU A 166 0.06 -4.92 22.19
CA LEU A 166 -0.48 -5.69 21.08
C LEU A 166 0.57 -5.92 19.97
N TYR A 167 1.42 -4.95 19.68
CA TYR A 167 2.52 -5.16 18.75
C TYR A 167 3.52 -6.20 19.27
N ARG A 168 3.80 -6.24 20.59
CA ARG A 168 4.64 -7.30 21.19
C ARG A 168 3.97 -8.66 21.02
N LYS A 169 2.67 -8.81 21.31
CA LYS A 169 1.92 -10.05 21.05
C LYS A 169 1.96 -10.45 19.57
N ALA A 170 1.89 -9.49 18.66
CA ALA A 170 2.04 -9.77 17.23
C ALA A 170 3.46 -10.28 16.91
N LEU A 171 4.50 -9.72 17.51
CA LEU A 171 5.88 -10.15 17.34
C LEU A 171 6.18 -11.47 18.05
N ASP A 172 5.46 -11.85 19.10
CA ASP A 172 5.55 -13.19 19.70
C ASP A 172 5.10 -14.27 18.71
N LEU A 173 4.12 -13.96 17.85
CA LEU A 173 3.65 -14.86 16.79
C LEU A 173 4.49 -14.78 15.52
N GLN A 174 5.00 -13.60 15.18
CA GLN A 174 5.78 -13.32 13.97
C GLN A 174 6.98 -12.40 14.30
N PRO A 175 8.07 -12.93 14.81
CA PRO A 175 9.13 -12.13 15.46
C PRO A 175 9.84 -11.11 14.56
N ASN A 176 9.89 -11.37 13.26
CA ASN A 176 10.63 -10.55 12.30
C ASN A 176 9.74 -9.90 11.23
N GLU A 177 8.46 -9.74 11.51
CA GLU A 177 7.54 -9.08 10.56
C GLU A 177 7.86 -7.58 10.48
N PRO A 178 8.37 -7.07 9.34
CA PRO A 178 8.84 -5.69 9.24
C PRO A 178 7.72 -4.66 9.44
N SER A 179 6.50 -4.97 9.06
CA SER A 179 5.36 -4.06 9.24
C SER A 179 5.00 -3.89 10.72
N VAL A 180 5.08 -4.94 11.52
CA VAL A 180 4.80 -4.87 12.97
C VAL A 180 5.94 -4.16 13.70
N LEU A 181 7.19 -4.47 13.37
CA LEU A 181 8.36 -3.77 13.90
C LEU A 181 8.29 -2.26 13.59
N SER A 182 7.88 -1.91 12.38
CA SER A 182 7.70 -0.53 11.96
C SER A 182 6.59 0.18 12.74
N ASN A 183 5.43 -0.47 12.91
CA ASN A 183 4.34 0.08 13.70
C ASN A 183 4.75 0.31 15.15
N LEU A 184 5.46 -0.65 15.76
CA LEU A 184 5.99 -0.50 17.12
C LEU A 184 6.99 0.66 17.21
N GLY A 185 7.88 0.81 16.23
CA GLY A 185 8.79 1.95 16.14
C GLY A 185 8.05 3.28 16.02
N MET A 186 7.01 3.35 15.19
CA MET A 186 6.16 4.55 15.07
C MET A 186 5.42 4.87 16.37
N SER A 187 4.93 3.86 17.09
CA SER A 187 4.32 4.05 18.41
C SER A 187 5.29 4.64 19.44
N TYR A 188 6.60 4.29 19.36
CA TYR A 188 7.63 4.92 20.19
C TYR A 188 7.92 6.37 19.75
N ILE A 189 7.84 6.70 18.44
CA ILE A 189 7.92 8.10 18.00
C ILE A 189 6.79 8.93 18.63
N LEU A 190 5.55 8.42 18.63
CA LEU A 190 4.41 9.09 19.24
C LEU A 190 4.59 9.31 20.76
N ALA A 191 5.33 8.43 21.41
CA ALA A 191 5.70 8.56 22.83
C ALA A 191 6.97 9.42 23.05
N ASN A 192 7.56 9.99 22.00
CA ASN A 192 8.83 10.72 22.02
C ASN A 192 10.03 9.91 22.54
N ASP A 193 9.95 8.57 22.46
CA ASP A 193 11.09 7.66 22.74
C ASP A 193 11.82 7.34 21.44
N LEU A 194 12.58 8.31 20.94
CA LEU A 194 13.26 8.21 19.65
C LEU A 194 14.34 7.10 19.62
N PRO A 195 15.09 6.82 20.71
CA PRO A 195 16.06 5.71 20.72
C PRO A 195 15.41 4.34 20.54
N SER A 196 14.31 4.07 21.26
CA SER A 196 13.55 2.83 21.08
C SER A 196 12.95 2.73 19.68
N ALA A 197 12.39 3.84 19.16
CA ALA A 197 11.85 3.91 17.81
C ALA A 197 12.90 3.54 16.76
N GLU A 198 14.10 4.11 16.83
CA GLU A 198 15.18 3.80 15.91
C GLU A 198 15.60 2.33 15.99
N THR A 199 15.68 1.76 17.19
CA THR A 199 16.02 0.35 17.39
C THR A 199 15.04 -0.57 16.63
N TYR A 200 13.74 -0.36 16.79
CA TYR A 200 12.73 -1.18 16.12
C TYR A 200 12.67 -0.93 14.62
N LEU A 201 12.81 0.32 14.17
CA LEU A 201 12.80 0.67 12.75
C LEU A 201 14.05 0.16 12.02
N SER A 202 15.22 0.21 12.62
CA SER A 202 16.46 -0.38 12.09
C SER A 202 16.32 -1.90 11.94
N ARG A 203 15.75 -2.55 12.96
CA ARG A 203 15.44 -3.98 12.89
C ARG A 203 14.42 -4.28 11.78
N ALA A 204 13.42 -3.44 11.59
CA ALA A 204 12.42 -3.60 10.54
C ALA A 204 13.03 -3.51 9.13
N VAL A 205 13.88 -2.51 8.89
CA VAL A 205 14.58 -2.32 7.60
C VAL A 205 15.49 -3.49 7.25
N SER A 206 16.10 -4.13 8.25
CA SER A 206 16.99 -5.28 8.03
C SER A 206 16.26 -6.57 7.65
N GLN A 207 14.93 -6.61 7.74
CA GLN A 207 14.16 -7.81 7.44
C GLN A 207 13.87 -7.97 5.95
N PRO A 208 13.87 -9.21 5.43
CA PRO A 208 13.34 -9.49 4.10
C PRO A 208 11.88 -9.04 3.98
N GLY A 209 11.56 -8.25 2.95
CA GLY A 209 10.20 -7.76 2.73
C GLY A 209 9.89 -6.40 3.38
N ALA A 210 10.90 -5.74 4.00
CA ALA A 210 10.78 -4.34 4.35
C ALA A 210 10.44 -3.51 3.08
N ASP A 211 9.39 -2.72 3.16
CA ASP A 211 8.93 -1.86 2.06
C ASP A 211 9.53 -0.44 2.18
N SER A 212 9.21 0.42 1.21
CA SER A 212 9.66 1.81 1.19
C SER A 212 9.18 2.60 2.42
N ARG A 213 7.98 2.32 2.94
CA ARG A 213 7.45 3.00 4.13
C ARG A 213 8.28 2.73 5.37
N VAL A 214 8.74 1.48 5.54
CA VAL A 214 9.60 1.10 6.67
C VAL A 214 10.90 1.91 6.67
N ARG A 215 11.52 2.07 5.49
CA ARG A 215 12.74 2.88 5.34
C ARG A 215 12.49 4.37 5.52
N GLN A 216 11.36 4.89 5.03
CA GLN A 216 10.96 6.28 5.26
C GLN A 216 10.70 6.56 6.76
N ASN A 217 10.10 5.62 7.49
CA ASN A 217 9.92 5.75 8.93
C ASN A 217 11.27 5.75 9.69
N LEU A 218 12.26 4.98 9.22
CA LEU A 218 13.61 5.06 9.78
C LEU A 218 14.26 6.43 9.48
N ALA A 219 14.14 6.93 8.26
CA ALA A 219 14.63 8.27 7.92
C ALA A 219 13.99 9.36 8.79
N LEU A 220 12.67 9.22 9.05
CA LEU A 220 11.95 10.15 9.91
C LEU A 220 12.51 10.17 11.33
N VAL A 221 12.67 9.02 11.99
CA VAL A 221 13.16 8.99 13.37
C VAL A 221 14.59 9.50 13.49
N VAL A 222 15.45 9.18 12.53
CA VAL A 222 16.85 9.68 12.47
C VAL A 222 16.85 11.20 12.29
N GLY A 223 15.98 11.73 11.44
CA GLY A 223 15.82 13.17 11.26
C GLY A 223 15.24 13.88 12.48
N LEU A 224 14.28 13.26 13.21
CA LEU A 224 13.74 13.78 14.47
C LEU A 224 14.82 13.88 15.56
N GLN A 225 15.84 13.05 15.52
CA GLN A 225 17.02 13.15 16.39
C GLN A 225 18.05 14.21 15.95
N GLY A 226 17.76 14.98 14.88
CA GLY A 226 18.65 16.00 14.35
C GLY A 226 19.75 15.48 13.41
N ARG A 227 19.79 14.20 13.11
CA ARG A 227 20.78 13.56 12.23
C ARG A 227 20.35 13.68 10.75
N PHE A 228 20.25 14.90 10.27
CA PHE A 228 19.61 15.23 8.98
C PHE A 228 20.33 14.64 7.77
N ASP A 229 21.66 14.68 7.75
CA ASP A 229 22.45 14.12 6.63
C ASP A 229 22.32 12.59 6.52
N GLU A 230 22.13 11.93 7.64
CA GLU A 230 21.88 10.49 7.69
C GLU A 230 20.44 10.17 7.26
N ALA A 231 19.46 10.94 7.71
CA ALA A 231 18.07 10.82 7.29
C ALA A 231 17.94 10.98 5.77
N GLU A 232 18.64 11.95 5.18
CA GLU A 232 18.65 12.16 3.72
C GLU A 232 19.27 10.97 2.97
N ARG A 233 20.37 10.41 3.45
CA ARG A 233 20.97 9.20 2.86
C ARG A 233 20.02 7.99 2.90
N ILE A 234 19.30 7.81 4.00
CA ILE A 234 18.31 6.73 4.14
C ILE A 234 17.14 6.97 3.18
N ALA A 235 16.62 8.19 3.11
CA ALA A 235 15.51 8.56 2.23
C ALA A 235 15.86 8.44 0.74
N SER A 236 17.09 8.81 0.34
CA SER A 236 17.58 8.75 -1.04
C SER A 236 17.73 7.31 -1.59
N ALA A 237 17.66 6.29 -0.72
CA ALA A 237 17.61 4.90 -1.17
C ALA A 237 16.25 4.54 -1.83
N GLU A 238 15.20 5.35 -1.60
CA GLU A 238 13.83 5.08 -2.04
C GLU A 238 13.22 6.23 -2.85
N LEU A 239 13.64 7.45 -2.58
CA LEU A 239 13.13 8.67 -3.21
C LEU A 239 14.16 9.24 -4.19
N SER A 240 13.72 10.11 -5.07
CA SER A 240 14.66 10.94 -5.83
C SER A 240 15.51 11.79 -4.86
N PRO A 241 16.77 12.11 -5.21
CA PRO A 241 17.58 12.97 -4.36
C PRO A 241 16.91 14.31 -4.02
N GLU A 242 16.14 14.87 -4.97
CA GLU A 242 15.40 16.12 -4.80
C GLU A 242 14.28 15.97 -3.75
N ASP A 243 13.50 14.88 -3.82
CA ASP A 243 12.43 14.59 -2.85
C ASP A 243 12.99 14.30 -1.47
N ALA A 244 14.07 13.53 -1.38
CA ALA A 244 14.74 13.23 -0.11
C ALA A 244 15.25 14.52 0.57
N THR A 245 15.93 15.38 -0.17
CA THR A 245 16.40 16.69 0.32
C THR A 245 15.24 17.57 0.76
N ALA A 246 14.15 17.64 -0.04
CA ALA A 246 12.97 18.43 0.28
C ALA A 246 12.29 17.97 1.56
N ASN A 247 12.12 16.65 1.74
CA ASN A 247 11.51 16.06 2.93
C ASN A 247 12.32 16.34 4.19
N VAL A 248 13.65 16.22 4.13
CA VAL A 248 14.53 16.50 5.27
C VAL A 248 14.58 17.99 5.58
N ALA A 249 14.62 18.85 4.57
CA ALA A 249 14.55 20.31 4.76
C ALA A 249 13.24 20.74 5.43
N TYR A 250 12.12 20.13 5.04
CA TYR A 250 10.82 20.36 5.66
C TYR A 250 10.83 19.94 7.14
N LEU A 251 11.33 18.75 7.45
CA LEU A 251 11.46 18.26 8.82
C LEU A 251 12.33 19.18 9.69
N ARG A 252 13.49 19.59 9.16
CA ARG A 252 14.40 20.55 9.83
C ARG A 252 13.70 21.89 10.14
N LYS A 253 12.92 22.41 9.19
CA LYS A 253 12.14 23.63 9.37
C LYS A 253 11.08 23.49 10.45
N MET A 254 10.35 22.36 10.46
CA MET A 254 9.34 22.09 11.50
C MET A 254 9.94 22.04 12.88
N LEU A 255 11.05 21.32 13.06
CA LEU A 255 11.75 21.21 14.36
C LEU A 255 12.29 22.57 14.82
N ALA A 256 12.84 23.38 13.92
CA ALA A 256 13.30 24.75 14.25
C ALA A 256 12.15 25.65 14.72
N GLN A 257 10.97 25.56 14.08
CA GLN A 257 9.78 26.30 14.51
C GLN A 257 9.30 25.84 15.89
N GLN A 258 9.25 24.54 16.14
CA GLN A 258 8.83 24.00 17.42
C GLN A 258 9.77 24.46 18.57
N ASN A 259 11.07 24.44 18.35
CA ASN A 259 12.06 24.92 19.33
C ASN A 259 11.87 26.43 19.60
N THR A 260 11.60 27.22 18.57
CA THR A 260 11.33 28.65 18.71
C THR A 260 10.08 28.91 19.57
N TRP A 261 9.00 28.16 19.35
CA TRP A 261 7.77 28.23 20.15
C TRP A 261 7.98 27.84 21.59
N SER A 262 8.74 26.76 21.89
CA SER A 262 9.09 26.39 23.25
C SER A 262 9.86 27.49 23.96
N MET A 263 10.88 28.07 23.33
CA MET A 263 11.67 29.16 23.88
C MET A 263 10.85 30.42 24.15
N LEU A 264 9.82 30.72 23.34
CA LEU A 264 8.92 31.85 23.55
C LEU A 264 7.96 31.59 24.72
N LYS A 265 7.48 30.36 24.86
CA LYS A 265 6.63 29.92 25.97
C LYS A 265 7.35 30.03 27.30
N ASP A 266 8.57 29.51 27.37
CA ASP A 266 9.41 29.54 28.57
C ASP A 266 9.75 30.98 29.01
N LYS A 267 9.91 31.90 28.03
CA LYS A 267 10.10 33.33 28.30
C LYS A 267 8.84 34.06 28.75
N GLY A 268 7.65 33.55 28.32
CA GLY A 268 6.36 34.13 28.70
C GLY A 268 5.87 33.68 30.07
N GLU A 269 6.36 32.57 30.59
CA GLU A 269 6.04 32.01 31.91
C GLU A 269 7.04 32.41 32.99
N ALA A 270 8.06 33.24 32.68
CA ALA A 270 8.97 33.76 33.70
C ALA A 270 8.16 34.57 34.74
N PRO A 271 8.27 34.25 36.05
CA PRO A 271 7.50 34.91 37.08
C PRO A 271 7.79 36.39 37.10
N LYS A 272 6.76 37.23 36.97
CA LYS A 272 6.85 38.64 37.25
C LYS A 272 7.14 38.77 38.75
N SER A 273 8.39 39.11 39.06
CA SER A 273 8.86 39.45 40.42
C SER A 273 8.19 40.75 40.91
#